data_db24d8e9bcefc905161178441ad25e01
#
_entry.id   db24d8e9bcefc905161178441ad25e01
#
_cell.length_a   1.000
_cell.length_b   1.000
_cell.length_c   1.000
_cell.angle_alpha   90.00
_cell.angle_beta   90.00
_cell.angle_gamma   90.00
#
_symmetry.space_group_name_H-M   'P 1'
#
loop_
_entity.id
_entity.type
_entity.pdbx_description
1 polymer ?
#
loop_
_entity_poly.entity_id
_entity_poly.type
_entity_poly.pdbx_seq_one_letter_code
_entity_poly.pdbx_strand_id
1 'polypeptide(L)'
;MPSGVRKPVCVLLCLAAVVALGWWGRETWLTVEARQQIDDACGGLVPAERVLSLSPAGGTLTHRDSEEGTIDLDDGLPQNCEIFSTEAGEAYGTNSGERWFFTGAMGVLPAGPQVADDPLDVLVDPHGGPTHPYQPLGGGITGIVTDSGVVVELPCAEGEADGRPVTALWARAELMVTKPPFSENGQLTDHDRDVLAETAVTTANNLADRLGCADRLPDPPENIPALPEGPVPASRAEGTCAWYREGDFARSVRFPDQVLQSRTDDRLWDERCVLVLGAERAAGLYNAEVENQSYLLRPTAPGQWFVSLHTYSGERARNVLLTSTYGDEKPEPARPGGAGRSSEDPVWWASSVCAGQPQVHTMTLALGYDQVIPAEIKKVFRAYVTDVTERRGCTDVVLPKSSDFPFRPA
;
A
#
# COMPACT_ATOMS: atom_id res chain seq x y z
N MET A 1 20.29 62.36 -21.48
CA MET A 1 19.59 62.24 -20.19
C MET A 1 20.25 63.18 -19.18
N PRO A 2 19.51 64.05 -18.56
CA PRO A 2 20.05 65.03 -17.58
C PRO A 2 20.64 64.32 -16.39
N SER A 3 21.80 64.78 -15.89
CA SER A 3 22.58 64.18 -14.83
C SER A 3 21.86 64.00 -13.48
N GLY A 4 20.73 64.71 -13.30
CA GLY A 4 19.92 64.64 -12.09
C GLY A 4 19.04 63.37 -11.91
N VAL A 5 18.78 62.65 -13.00
CA VAL A 5 17.92 61.42 -12.99
C VAL A 5 18.75 60.18 -12.80
N ARG A 6 20.07 60.20 -13.13
CA ARG A 6 20.94 59.02 -13.01
C ARG A 6 21.18 58.55 -11.56
N LYS A 7 21.32 59.48 -10.59
CA LYS A 7 21.58 59.17 -9.20
C LYS A 7 20.42 58.43 -8.51
N PRO A 8 19.16 58.88 -8.60
CA PRO A 8 18.04 58.14 -7.97
C PRO A 8 17.76 56.79 -8.66
N VAL A 9 18.02 56.63 -9.97
CA VAL A 9 17.88 55.36 -10.66
C VAL A 9 18.92 54.33 -10.21
N CYS A 10 20.18 54.72 -10.06
CA CYS A 10 21.22 53.84 -9.49
C CYS A 10 20.90 53.40 -8.04
N VAL A 11 20.43 54.28 -7.21
CA VAL A 11 20.02 53.94 -5.83
C VAL A 11 18.88 52.96 -5.81
N LEU A 12 17.85 53.14 -6.61
CA LEU A 12 16.74 52.21 -6.77
C LEU A 12 17.17 50.85 -7.27
N LEU A 13 18.07 50.77 -8.24
CA LEU A 13 18.62 49.51 -8.74
C LEU A 13 19.48 48.80 -7.73
N CYS A 14 20.29 49.52 -6.95
CA CYS A 14 21.04 48.93 -5.84
C CYS A 14 20.14 48.38 -4.73
N LEU A 15 19.09 49.12 -4.37
CA LEU A 15 18.09 48.66 -3.37
C LEU A 15 17.35 47.41 -3.88
N ALA A 16 16.91 47.40 -5.14
CA ALA A 16 16.28 46.23 -5.75
C ALA A 16 17.21 45.02 -5.80
N ALA A 17 18.50 45.23 -6.12
CA ALA A 17 19.50 44.16 -6.09
C ALA A 17 19.74 43.62 -4.68
N VAL A 18 19.83 44.47 -3.66
CA VAL A 18 19.99 44.05 -2.26
C VAL A 18 18.76 43.26 -1.77
N VAL A 19 17.53 43.71 -2.10
CA VAL A 19 16.30 43.00 -1.78
C VAL A 19 16.24 41.65 -2.50
N ALA A 20 16.58 41.59 -3.78
CA ALA A 20 16.63 40.37 -4.55
C ALA A 20 17.66 39.35 -4.02
N LEU A 21 18.87 39.84 -3.67
CA LEU A 21 19.91 39.01 -3.06
C LEU A 21 19.51 38.54 -1.65
N GLY A 22 18.84 39.39 -0.87
CA GLY A 22 18.32 38.99 0.45
C GLY A 22 17.23 37.93 0.34
N TRP A 23 16.33 38.08 -0.61
CA TRP A 23 15.27 37.10 -0.87
C TRP A 23 15.87 35.76 -1.36
N TRP A 24 16.78 35.82 -2.33
CA TRP A 24 17.43 34.61 -2.88
C TRP A 24 18.30 33.89 -1.83
N GLY A 25 19.00 34.67 -1.00
CA GLY A 25 19.77 34.13 0.12
C GLY A 25 18.88 33.43 1.16
N ARG A 26 17.70 33.98 1.44
CA ARG A 26 16.73 33.38 2.38
C ARG A 26 16.16 32.06 1.83
N GLU A 27 15.75 32.01 0.56
CA GLU A 27 15.23 30.80 -0.07
C GLU A 27 16.29 29.67 -0.12
N THR A 28 17.53 30.03 -0.48
CA THR A 28 18.64 29.06 -0.48
C THR A 28 18.91 28.52 0.93
N TRP A 29 18.86 29.40 1.94
CA TRP A 29 19.07 28.98 3.33
C TRP A 29 17.95 28.06 3.82
N LEU A 30 16.70 28.37 3.55
CA LEU A 30 15.55 27.51 3.89
C LEU A 30 15.63 26.14 3.22
N THR A 31 16.07 26.08 1.95
CA THR A 31 16.26 24.80 1.25
C THR A 31 17.37 23.95 1.88
N VAL A 32 18.48 24.59 2.30
CA VAL A 32 19.59 23.86 2.98
C VAL A 32 19.13 23.35 4.34
N GLU A 33 18.43 24.17 5.11
CA GLU A 33 17.87 23.77 6.41
C GLU A 33 16.85 22.63 6.25
N ALA A 34 15.94 22.73 5.28
CA ALA A 34 14.96 21.70 5.00
C ALA A 34 15.61 20.36 4.61
N ARG A 35 16.70 20.37 3.80
CA ARG A 35 17.47 19.17 3.51
C ARG A 35 18.10 18.57 4.77
N GLN A 36 18.69 19.39 5.62
CA GLN A 36 19.27 18.91 6.87
C GLN A 36 18.21 18.25 7.77
N GLN A 37 17.00 18.83 7.87
CA GLN A 37 15.91 18.23 8.64
C GLN A 37 15.53 16.84 8.12
N ILE A 38 15.48 16.65 6.80
CA ILE A 38 15.18 15.34 6.19
C ILE A 38 16.35 14.37 6.39
N ASP A 39 17.59 14.81 6.16
CA ASP A 39 18.77 13.96 6.31
C ASP A 39 18.96 13.52 7.77
N ASP A 40 18.75 14.42 8.73
CA ASP A 40 18.82 14.14 10.17
C ASP A 40 17.73 13.14 10.59
N ALA A 41 16.47 13.35 10.17
CA ALA A 41 15.38 12.46 10.50
C ALA A 41 15.53 11.08 9.84
N CYS A 42 15.93 11.04 8.57
CA CYS A 42 15.92 9.81 7.78
C CYS A 42 17.32 9.13 7.66
N GLY A 43 18.28 9.50 8.51
CA GLY A 43 19.62 8.89 8.56
C GLY A 43 20.37 8.98 7.23
N GLY A 44 20.06 9.97 6.38
CA GLY A 44 20.63 10.14 5.04
C GLY A 44 20.25 9.03 4.03
N LEU A 45 19.27 8.17 4.34
CA LEU A 45 18.84 7.08 3.47
C LEU A 45 17.75 7.51 2.48
N VAL A 46 16.91 8.45 2.87
CA VAL A 46 15.85 9.01 2.03
C VAL A 46 16.39 10.20 1.24
N PRO A 47 16.18 10.29 -0.08
CA PRO A 47 16.70 11.38 -0.90
C PRO A 47 15.96 12.70 -0.62
N ALA A 48 16.57 13.59 0.17
CA ALA A 48 15.94 14.86 0.61
C ALA A 48 15.46 15.73 -0.56
N GLU A 49 16.19 15.77 -1.69
CA GLU A 49 15.77 16.54 -2.87
C GLU A 49 14.43 16.08 -3.46
N ARG A 50 14.16 14.78 -3.39
CA ARG A 50 12.90 14.20 -3.87
C ARG A 50 11.76 14.55 -2.93
N VAL A 51 11.96 14.40 -1.62
CA VAL A 51 10.95 14.78 -0.62
C VAL A 51 10.58 16.27 -0.74
N LEU A 52 11.58 17.14 -0.99
CA LEU A 52 11.34 18.58 -1.19
C LEU A 52 10.58 18.92 -2.48
N SER A 53 10.49 18.01 -3.42
CA SER A 53 9.71 18.20 -4.65
C SER A 53 8.25 17.75 -4.55
N LEU A 54 7.85 17.13 -3.43
CA LEU A 54 6.45 16.76 -3.15
C LEU A 54 5.58 18.02 -2.96
N SER A 55 4.32 17.94 -3.36
CA SER A 55 3.39 19.07 -3.34
C SER A 55 3.25 19.75 -1.98
N PRO A 56 3.21 19.06 -0.82
CA PRO A 56 3.05 19.70 0.49
C PRO A 56 4.39 20.04 1.20
N ALA A 57 5.51 20.04 0.49
CA ALA A 57 6.84 20.26 1.10
C ALA A 57 7.20 21.74 1.31
N GLY A 58 6.28 22.67 1.08
CA GLY A 58 6.54 24.10 1.19
C GLY A 58 6.57 24.62 2.63
N GLY A 59 7.14 25.80 2.78
CA GLY A 59 7.26 26.49 4.08
C GLY A 59 8.46 26.02 4.90
N THR A 60 8.28 25.93 6.22
CA THR A 60 9.31 25.39 7.12
C THR A 60 9.11 23.89 7.29
N LEU A 61 10.18 23.13 7.17
CA LEU A 61 10.19 21.69 7.46
C LEU A 61 10.78 21.44 8.84
N THR A 62 10.21 20.45 9.52
CA THR A 62 10.69 19.97 10.81
C THR A 62 10.52 18.45 10.90
N HIS A 63 11.23 17.84 11.83
CA HIS A 63 11.02 16.46 12.25
C HIS A 63 10.86 16.41 13.77
N ARG A 64 10.52 15.26 14.30
CA ARG A 64 10.45 15.04 15.76
C ARG A 64 11.57 14.09 16.15
N ASP A 65 12.36 14.50 17.14
CA ASP A 65 13.36 13.64 17.78
C ASP A 65 12.64 12.62 18.69
N SER A 66 12.07 11.58 18.08
CA SER A 66 11.45 10.46 18.81
C SER A 66 11.91 9.16 18.19
N GLU A 67 11.94 8.09 19.00
CA GLU A 67 12.29 6.75 18.51
C GLU A 67 11.41 6.28 17.33
N GLU A 68 10.21 6.84 17.19
CA GLU A 68 9.28 6.54 16.09
C GLU A 68 9.36 7.54 14.92
N GLY A 69 10.13 8.59 15.01
CA GLY A 69 10.18 9.70 14.03
C GLY A 69 11.50 9.89 13.32
N THR A 70 12.54 9.15 13.74
CA THR A 70 13.89 9.22 13.15
C THR A 70 14.46 7.84 12.90
N ILE A 71 15.27 7.71 11.84
CA ILE A 71 15.94 6.45 11.49
C ILE A 71 17.31 6.40 12.16
N ASP A 72 17.50 5.43 13.04
CA ASP A 72 18.77 5.04 13.59
C ASP A 72 19.00 3.54 13.36
N LEU A 73 19.85 3.19 12.42
CA LEU A 73 20.13 1.81 12.06
C LEU A 73 20.80 1.00 13.18
N ASP A 74 21.37 1.66 14.20
CA ASP A 74 21.97 0.98 15.35
C ASP A 74 20.89 0.42 16.29
N ASP A 75 19.66 0.94 16.21
CA ASP A 75 18.49 0.43 16.96
C ASP A 75 17.78 -0.74 16.25
N GLY A 76 18.30 -1.15 15.07
CA GLY A 76 17.76 -2.26 14.28
C GLY A 76 16.71 -1.85 13.26
N LEU A 77 16.09 -2.83 12.61
CA LEU A 77 15.06 -2.63 11.58
C LEU A 77 13.78 -3.43 11.94
N PRO A 78 12.57 -2.96 11.65
CA PRO A 78 12.20 -1.87 10.76
C PRO A 78 12.27 -0.48 11.43
N GLN A 79 12.42 0.58 10.61
CA GLN A 79 12.43 1.96 11.06
C GLN A 79 11.72 2.91 10.09
N ASN A 80 11.31 4.07 10.59
CA ASN A 80 10.68 5.12 9.81
C ASN A 80 11.15 6.53 10.23
N CYS A 81 11.02 7.47 9.31
CA CYS A 81 11.17 8.89 9.58
C CYS A 81 9.90 9.65 9.20
N GLU A 82 9.61 10.70 9.97
CA GLU A 82 8.42 11.54 9.80
C GLU A 82 8.82 13.00 9.58
N ILE A 83 8.32 13.60 8.50
CA ILE A 83 8.59 14.98 8.14
C ILE A 83 7.30 15.79 8.17
N PHE A 84 7.38 16.97 8.79
CA PHE A 84 6.29 17.93 8.98
C PHE A 84 6.55 19.18 8.14
N SER A 85 5.48 19.81 7.62
CA SER A 85 5.58 21.09 6.93
C SER A 85 4.50 22.08 7.39
N THR A 86 4.82 23.37 7.32
CA THR A 86 3.85 24.44 7.61
C THR A 86 2.83 24.59 6.48
N GLU A 87 3.17 24.30 5.22
CA GLU A 87 2.24 24.32 4.09
C GLU A 87 1.15 23.25 4.28
N ALA A 88 1.52 22.03 4.67
CA ALA A 88 0.54 21.00 5.00
C ALA A 88 -0.38 21.41 6.17
N GLY A 89 0.17 22.11 7.18
CA GLY A 89 -0.61 22.64 8.29
C GLY A 89 -1.62 23.70 7.86
N GLU A 90 -1.24 24.65 7.04
CA GLU A 90 -2.10 25.72 6.52
C GLU A 90 -3.28 25.16 5.72
N ALA A 91 -3.04 24.16 4.85
CA ALA A 91 -4.08 23.53 4.04
C ALA A 91 -5.17 22.84 4.87
N TYR A 92 -4.85 22.43 6.09
CA TYR A 92 -5.81 21.81 7.02
C TYR A 92 -6.45 22.80 7.99
N GLY A 93 -6.08 24.09 7.92
CA GLY A 93 -6.63 25.12 8.81
C GLY A 93 -6.21 24.92 10.26
N THR A 94 -5.09 24.28 10.51
CA THR A 94 -4.58 24.07 11.86
C THR A 94 -3.87 25.31 12.33
N ASN A 95 -4.20 25.83 13.53
CA ASN A 95 -3.49 26.95 14.16
C ASN A 95 -2.08 26.55 14.66
N SER A 96 -1.68 25.31 14.52
CA SER A 96 -0.40 24.78 15.01
C SER A 96 0.75 24.95 14.02
N GLY A 97 0.50 25.47 12.83
CA GLY A 97 1.55 25.83 11.87
C GLY A 97 2.21 24.64 11.13
N GLU A 98 2.19 23.44 11.68
CA GLU A 98 2.88 22.29 11.10
C GLU A 98 2.00 21.05 11.08
N ARG A 99 2.15 20.24 10.02
CA ARG A 99 1.48 18.94 9.88
C ARG A 99 2.40 17.91 9.24
N TRP A 100 2.29 16.70 9.74
CA TRP A 100 2.92 15.52 9.15
C TRP A 100 2.46 15.33 7.70
N PHE A 101 3.41 15.30 6.76
CA PHE A 101 3.10 15.15 5.35
C PHE A 101 3.82 13.99 4.68
N PHE A 102 4.99 13.58 5.16
CA PHE A 102 5.78 12.53 4.55
C PHE A 102 6.26 11.51 5.57
N THR A 103 6.24 10.25 5.18
CA THR A 103 6.89 9.14 5.89
C THR A 103 7.80 8.39 4.94
N GLY A 104 9.06 8.23 5.33
CA GLY A 104 9.96 7.23 4.78
C GLY A 104 10.06 6.07 5.75
N ALA A 105 9.83 4.84 5.30
CA ALA A 105 9.98 3.66 6.14
C ALA A 105 10.77 2.57 5.42
N MET A 106 11.49 1.75 6.18
CA MET A 106 12.31 0.69 5.63
C MET A 106 12.50 -0.47 6.60
N GLY A 107 12.81 -1.65 6.07
CA GLY A 107 13.04 -2.82 6.87
C GLY A 107 13.60 -3.98 6.06
N VAL A 108 13.77 -5.11 6.73
CA VAL A 108 14.28 -6.35 6.12
C VAL A 108 13.25 -7.47 6.26
N LEU A 109 13.29 -8.41 5.33
CA LEU A 109 12.59 -9.66 5.42
C LEU A 109 13.61 -10.73 5.84
N PRO A 110 13.47 -11.32 7.01
CA PRO A 110 14.38 -12.36 7.48
C PRO A 110 14.17 -13.69 6.76
N ALA A 111 15.23 -14.50 6.71
CA ALA A 111 15.18 -15.87 6.21
C ALA A 111 14.45 -16.79 7.20
N GLY A 112 13.14 -16.77 7.22
CA GLY A 112 12.34 -17.68 8.07
C GLY A 112 10.99 -17.10 8.49
N PRO A 113 10.09 -17.91 9.02
CA PRO A 113 8.79 -17.44 9.45
C PRO A 113 8.99 -16.47 10.62
N GLN A 114 8.68 -15.22 10.41
CA GLN A 114 8.46 -14.27 11.49
C GLN A 114 6.98 -13.91 11.52
N VAL A 115 6.42 -14.10 12.69
CA VAL A 115 5.12 -13.50 13.03
C VAL A 115 5.42 -12.02 13.21
N ALA A 116 4.87 -11.24 12.39
CA ALA A 116 5.24 -9.88 12.17
C ALA A 116 4.70 -8.93 13.23
N ASP A 117 5.58 -8.13 13.74
CA ASP A 117 5.34 -6.71 13.87
C ASP A 117 5.87 -6.01 12.60
N ASP A 118 5.53 -6.53 11.40
CA ASP A 118 5.96 -5.92 10.13
C ASP A 118 5.09 -4.67 9.91
N PRO A 119 5.68 -3.47 9.82
CA PRO A 119 4.92 -2.25 9.49
C PRO A 119 4.21 -2.32 8.13
N LEU A 120 4.42 -3.38 7.37
CA LEU A 120 3.63 -3.74 6.20
C LEU A 120 2.44 -4.68 6.51
N ASP A 121 2.11 -4.94 7.78
CA ASP A 121 0.93 -5.74 8.17
C ASP A 121 -0.34 -5.32 7.45
N VAL A 122 -0.53 -4.01 7.25
CA VAL A 122 -1.63 -3.45 6.45
C VAL A 122 -1.64 -3.98 5.01
N LEU A 123 -0.48 -4.35 4.47
CA LEU A 123 -0.34 -4.87 3.10
C LEU A 123 -0.55 -6.37 3.01
N VAL A 124 -0.42 -7.10 4.11
CA VAL A 124 -0.59 -8.56 4.17
C VAL A 124 -1.81 -9.00 4.95
N ASP A 125 -2.56 -8.06 5.55
CA ASP A 125 -3.78 -8.37 6.28
C ASP A 125 -4.87 -8.90 5.34
N PRO A 126 -5.30 -10.17 5.47
CA PRO A 126 -6.37 -10.74 4.68
C PRO A 126 -7.75 -10.14 5.01
N HIS A 127 -7.89 -9.43 6.15
CA HIS A 127 -9.11 -8.75 6.54
C HIS A 127 -9.28 -7.37 5.90
N GLY A 128 -8.34 -6.95 5.04
CA GLY A 128 -8.41 -5.68 4.35
C GLY A 128 -9.78 -5.46 3.69
N GLY A 129 -10.48 -4.42 4.12
CA GLY A 129 -11.80 -4.03 3.60
C GLY A 129 -11.79 -3.73 2.09
N PRO A 130 -12.91 -3.27 1.51
CA PRO A 130 -13.02 -2.95 0.09
C PRO A 130 -12.28 -1.64 -0.25
N THR A 131 -10.98 -1.63 -0.04
CA THR A 131 -10.08 -0.54 -0.41
C THR A 131 -9.70 -0.65 -1.88
N HIS A 132 -9.14 0.43 -2.45
CA HIS A 132 -8.60 0.40 -3.81
C HIS A 132 -7.46 -0.61 -3.88
N PRO A 133 -7.50 -1.61 -4.78
CA PRO A 133 -6.41 -2.56 -4.89
C PRO A 133 -5.13 -1.85 -5.31
N TYR A 134 -4.04 -2.23 -4.68
CA TYR A 134 -2.71 -1.76 -5.05
C TYR A 134 -2.44 -2.07 -6.52
N GLN A 135 -1.72 -1.20 -7.19
CA GLN A 135 -1.30 -1.44 -8.55
C GLN A 135 0.18 -1.81 -8.56
N PRO A 136 0.63 -2.75 -9.42
CA PRO A 136 2.04 -3.01 -9.57
C PRO A 136 2.75 -1.77 -10.06
N LEU A 137 3.93 -1.47 -9.49
CA LEU A 137 4.77 -0.35 -9.89
C LEU A 137 5.21 -0.51 -11.35
N GLY A 138 5.55 -1.73 -11.79
CA GLY A 138 6.05 -2.00 -13.12
C GLY A 138 7.55 -1.77 -13.28
N GLY A 139 8.03 -1.58 -14.51
CA GLY A 139 9.45 -1.31 -14.78
C GLY A 139 10.40 -2.46 -14.40
N GLY A 140 9.89 -3.66 -14.12
CA GLY A 140 10.70 -4.78 -13.64
C GLY A 140 11.01 -4.74 -12.15
N ILE A 141 10.36 -3.84 -11.40
CA ILE A 141 10.52 -3.65 -9.95
C ILE A 141 9.43 -4.45 -9.23
N THR A 142 9.83 -5.20 -8.22
CA THR A 142 8.91 -5.77 -7.24
C THR A 142 8.43 -4.63 -6.35
N GLY A 143 7.23 -4.13 -6.63
CA GLY A 143 6.71 -2.94 -5.93
C GLY A 143 5.25 -2.70 -6.21
N ILE A 144 4.61 -1.97 -5.30
CA ILE A 144 3.20 -1.58 -5.37
C ILE A 144 3.03 -0.07 -5.21
N VAL A 145 2.00 0.44 -5.86
CA VAL A 145 1.52 1.81 -5.71
C VAL A 145 0.19 1.77 -4.97
N THR A 146 0.08 2.58 -3.92
CA THR A 146 -1.12 2.77 -3.12
C THR A 146 -1.72 4.16 -3.38
N ASP A 147 -2.84 4.47 -2.77
CA ASP A 147 -3.47 5.81 -2.79
C ASP A 147 -2.65 6.88 -2.07
N SER A 148 -1.73 6.49 -1.18
CA SER A 148 -0.90 7.40 -0.39
C SER A 148 0.61 7.26 -0.67
N GLY A 149 1.07 6.20 -1.35
CA GLY A 149 2.51 5.98 -1.47
C GLY A 149 2.95 4.87 -2.41
N VAL A 150 4.22 4.55 -2.30
CA VAL A 150 4.89 3.48 -3.05
C VAL A 150 5.71 2.64 -2.10
N VAL A 151 5.61 1.32 -2.25
CA VAL A 151 6.44 0.34 -1.54
C VAL A 151 7.19 -0.49 -2.56
N VAL A 152 8.47 -0.71 -2.33
CA VAL A 152 9.33 -1.57 -3.17
C VAL A 152 10.02 -2.63 -2.32
N GLU A 153 10.33 -3.76 -2.95
CA GLU A 153 11.08 -4.84 -2.34
C GLU A 153 12.30 -5.17 -3.20
N LEU A 154 13.44 -5.34 -2.56
CA LEU A 154 14.71 -5.67 -3.20
C LEU A 154 15.26 -6.97 -2.60
N PRO A 155 15.52 -8.03 -3.41
CA PRO A 155 16.23 -9.21 -2.95
C PRO A 155 17.60 -8.85 -2.37
N CYS A 156 18.01 -9.54 -1.28
CA CYS A 156 19.27 -9.28 -0.60
C CYS A 156 19.83 -10.60 -0.05
N ALA A 157 20.37 -11.44 -0.92
CA ALA A 157 20.83 -12.78 -0.54
C ALA A 157 22.13 -12.80 0.30
N GLU A 158 22.92 -11.72 0.25
CA GLU A 158 24.25 -11.62 0.91
C GLU A 158 24.25 -10.62 2.08
N GLY A 159 23.12 -9.96 2.35
CA GLY A 159 23.01 -8.94 3.38
C GLY A 159 22.88 -9.54 4.78
N GLU A 160 23.26 -8.75 5.77
CA GLU A 160 23.12 -9.07 7.18
C GLU A 160 22.56 -7.86 7.93
N ALA A 161 21.56 -8.09 8.80
CA ALA A 161 21.01 -7.12 9.72
C ALA A 161 20.91 -7.75 11.11
N ASP A 162 21.38 -7.07 12.15
CA ASP A 162 21.37 -7.52 13.55
C ASP A 162 21.98 -8.92 13.74
N GLY A 163 23.03 -9.25 12.98
CA GLY A 163 23.70 -10.56 13.02
C GLY A 163 22.87 -11.68 12.40
N ARG A 164 21.88 -11.36 11.57
CA ARG A 164 21.01 -12.34 10.89
C ARG A 164 21.06 -12.14 9.37
N PRO A 165 21.04 -13.25 8.60
CA PRO A 165 20.95 -13.15 7.14
C PRO A 165 19.63 -12.53 6.72
N VAL A 166 19.68 -11.67 5.71
CA VAL A 166 18.53 -10.99 5.10
C VAL A 166 18.19 -11.68 3.77
N THR A 167 16.93 -11.90 3.48
CA THR A 167 16.48 -12.44 2.18
C THR A 167 16.03 -11.37 1.21
N ALA A 168 15.42 -10.33 1.73
CA ALA A 168 15.01 -9.15 1.00
C ALA A 168 14.92 -7.96 1.97
N LEU A 169 14.99 -6.78 1.41
CA LEU A 169 14.67 -5.53 2.12
C LEU A 169 13.48 -4.85 1.43
N TRP A 170 12.83 -3.96 2.14
CA TRP A 170 11.76 -3.14 1.61
C TRP A 170 11.97 -1.68 1.98
N ALA A 171 11.45 -0.79 1.14
CA ALA A 171 11.36 0.64 1.43
C ALA A 171 10.00 1.18 1.00
N ARG A 172 9.48 2.11 1.79
CA ARG A 172 8.20 2.79 1.56
C ARG A 172 8.43 4.30 1.60
N ALA A 173 7.81 4.99 0.66
CA ALA A 173 7.67 6.45 0.66
C ALA A 173 6.18 6.78 0.60
N GLU A 174 5.67 7.55 1.55
CA GLU A 174 4.24 7.80 1.71
C GLU A 174 3.97 9.26 2.00
N LEU A 175 2.91 9.78 1.35
CA LEU A 175 2.38 11.11 1.56
C LEU A 175 1.16 11.03 2.49
N MET A 176 1.26 11.65 3.67
CA MET A 176 0.22 11.61 4.70
C MET A 176 -0.93 12.59 4.45
N VAL A 177 -0.79 13.46 3.45
CA VAL A 177 -1.73 14.52 3.11
C VAL A 177 -2.38 14.21 1.77
N THR A 178 -3.56 13.61 1.80
CA THR A 178 -4.32 13.21 0.61
C THR A 178 -5.58 14.05 0.37
N LYS A 179 -5.57 15.35 0.76
CA LYS A 179 -6.69 16.27 0.56
C LYS A 179 -6.29 17.43 -0.36
N PRO A 180 -7.25 18.01 -1.10
CA PRO A 180 -6.98 19.23 -1.86
C PRO A 180 -6.36 20.35 -0.99
N PRO A 181 -5.39 21.14 -1.52
CA PRO A 181 -4.96 21.17 -2.92
C PRO A 181 -3.91 20.12 -3.32
N PHE A 182 -3.44 19.26 -2.39
CA PHE A 182 -2.32 18.34 -2.59
C PHE A 182 -2.72 16.99 -3.23
N SER A 183 -3.99 16.75 -3.43
CA SER A 183 -4.47 15.53 -4.09
C SER A 183 -5.65 15.83 -5.00
N GLU A 184 -5.83 14.98 -6.00
CA GLU A 184 -7.01 14.95 -6.84
C GLU A 184 -7.90 13.78 -6.40
N ASN A 185 -9.13 14.08 -5.98
CA ASN A 185 -10.10 13.04 -5.54
C ASN A 185 -9.62 12.11 -4.40
N GLY A 186 -8.71 12.60 -3.55
CA GLY A 186 -8.12 11.80 -2.46
C GLY A 186 -6.99 10.87 -2.90
N GLN A 187 -6.49 11.02 -4.13
CA GLN A 187 -5.34 10.27 -4.66
C GLN A 187 -4.14 11.19 -4.85
N LEU A 188 -2.97 10.58 -4.90
CA LEU A 188 -1.72 11.27 -5.26
C LEU A 188 -1.82 11.88 -6.65
N THR A 189 -1.20 13.06 -6.85
CA THR A 189 -1.00 13.62 -8.19
C THR A 189 -0.03 12.73 -9.00
N ASP A 190 -0.04 12.84 -10.33
CA ASP A 190 0.91 12.12 -11.19
C ASP A 190 2.36 12.42 -10.78
N HIS A 191 2.66 13.69 -10.53
CA HIS A 191 3.98 14.12 -10.07
C HIS A 191 4.38 13.48 -8.74
N ASP A 192 3.50 13.52 -7.74
CA ASP A 192 3.83 12.97 -6.41
C ASP A 192 4.00 11.45 -6.45
N ARG A 193 3.24 10.73 -7.31
CA ARG A 193 3.45 9.29 -7.51
C ARG A 193 4.83 8.98 -8.07
N ASP A 194 5.25 9.70 -9.10
CA ASP A 194 6.57 9.51 -9.71
C ASP A 194 7.69 9.82 -8.70
N VAL A 195 7.57 10.92 -7.97
CA VAL A 195 8.52 11.32 -6.92
C VAL A 195 8.59 10.30 -5.79
N LEU A 196 7.46 9.78 -5.32
CA LEU A 196 7.43 8.76 -4.26
C LEU A 196 8.03 7.44 -4.73
N ALA A 197 7.84 7.06 -5.99
CA ALA A 197 8.48 5.88 -6.56
C ALA A 197 10.01 6.02 -6.63
N GLU A 198 10.50 7.16 -7.12
CA GLU A 198 11.93 7.46 -7.13
C GLU A 198 12.51 7.49 -5.71
N THR A 199 11.76 8.04 -4.76
CA THR A 199 12.15 8.09 -3.34
C THR A 199 12.25 6.69 -2.76
N ALA A 200 11.23 5.84 -2.93
CA ALA A 200 11.23 4.47 -2.41
C ALA A 200 12.36 3.62 -3.02
N VAL A 201 12.56 3.69 -4.34
CA VAL A 201 13.64 2.98 -5.04
C VAL A 201 15.02 3.44 -4.56
N THR A 202 15.25 4.75 -4.46
CA THR A 202 16.52 5.30 -3.99
C THR A 202 16.78 4.88 -2.54
N THR A 203 15.75 4.95 -1.69
CA THR A 203 15.84 4.53 -0.28
C THR A 203 16.19 3.04 -0.16
N ALA A 204 15.54 2.17 -0.95
CA ALA A 204 15.87 0.74 -0.98
C ALA A 204 17.32 0.50 -1.41
N ASN A 205 17.77 1.19 -2.45
CA ASN A 205 19.16 1.08 -2.93
C ASN A 205 20.18 1.60 -1.90
N ASN A 206 19.90 2.70 -1.21
CA ASN A 206 20.75 3.24 -0.14
C ASN A 206 20.81 2.28 1.06
N LEU A 207 19.67 1.68 1.45
CA LEU A 207 19.64 0.66 2.49
C LEU A 207 20.45 -0.58 2.07
N ALA A 208 20.31 -1.02 0.81
CA ALA A 208 21.08 -2.13 0.26
C ALA A 208 22.60 -1.90 0.34
N ASP A 209 23.06 -0.66 0.08
CA ASP A 209 24.47 -0.29 0.24
C ASP A 209 24.92 -0.42 1.70
N ARG A 210 24.09 -0.02 2.66
CA ARG A 210 24.39 -0.12 4.09
C ARG A 210 24.46 -1.55 4.61
N LEU A 211 23.58 -2.43 4.09
CA LEU A 211 23.49 -3.83 4.51
C LEU A 211 24.42 -4.77 3.70
N GLY A 212 25.12 -4.27 2.68
CA GLY A 212 26.00 -5.07 1.84
C GLY A 212 25.29 -5.96 0.83
N CYS A 213 24.06 -5.63 0.45
CA CYS A 213 23.35 -6.35 -0.60
C CYS A 213 23.99 -6.11 -1.97
N ALA A 214 24.07 -7.14 -2.80
CA ALA A 214 24.64 -7.03 -4.16
C ALA A 214 23.64 -6.48 -5.19
N ASP A 215 22.37 -6.78 -5.02
CA ASP A 215 21.31 -6.40 -5.96
C ASP A 215 20.92 -4.92 -5.81
N ARG A 216 20.43 -4.34 -6.90
CA ARG A 216 19.88 -2.97 -6.95
C ARG A 216 18.62 -2.95 -7.79
N LEU A 217 17.66 -2.10 -7.37
CA LEU A 217 16.50 -1.78 -8.18
C LEU A 217 16.92 -0.84 -9.32
N PRO A 218 16.36 -1.05 -10.53
CA PRO A 218 16.47 -0.07 -11.62
C PRO A 218 15.69 1.20 -11.30
N ASP A 219 15.85 2.24 -12.12
CA ASP A 219 15.02 3.43 -12.05
C ASP A 219 13.53 3.05 -12.25
N PRO A 220 12.60 3.65 -11.49
CA PRO A 220 11.19 3.38 -11.64
C PRO A 220 10.67 3.88 -13.01
N PRO A 221 9.55 3.34 -13.51
CA PRO A 221 8.94 3.84 -14.73
C PRO A 221 8.47 5.29 -14.55
N GLU A 222 8.59 6.10 -15.60
CA GLU A 222 7.98 7.42 -15.67
C GLU A 222 6.47 7.31 -15.90
N ASN A 223 5.71 8.29 -15.42
CA ASN A 223 4.25 8.40 -15.57
C ASN A 223 3.48 7.19 -15.01
N ILE A 224 3.68 6.93 -13.73
CA ILE A 224 2.97 5.87 -13.02
C ILE A 224 1.46 6.15 -13.04
N PRO A 225 0.63 5.24 -13.59
CA PRO A 225 -0.81 5.48 -13.70
C PRO A 225 -1.49 5.67 -12.34
N ALA A 226 -2.50 6.53 -12.29
CA ALA A 226 -3.39 6.65 -11.14
C ALA A 226 -4.07 5.32 -10.82
N LEU A 227 -4.44 5.16 -9.55
CA LEU A 227 -5.28 4.03 -9.14
C LEU A 227 -6.68 4.17 -9.77
N PRO A 228 -7.39 3.06 -9.99
CA PRO A 228 -8.79 3.13 -10.39
C PRO A 228 -9.63 3.93 -9.39
N GLU A 229 -10.47 4.84 -9.87
CA GLU A 229 -11.29 5.74 -9.02
C GLU A 229 -12.41 5.03 -8.23
N GLY A 230 -12.48 3.72 -8.27
CA GLY A 230 -13.50 2.98 -7.55
C GLY A 230 -13.88 1.68 -8.26
N PRO A 231 -14.93 1.02 -7.76
CA PRO A 231 -15.34 -0.25 -8.31
C PRO A 231 -15.92 -0.07 -9.74
N VAL A 232 -15.55 -1.00 -10.62
CA VAL A 232 -16.12 -1.11 -11.97
C VAL A 232 -17.18 -2.21 -12.02
N PRO A 233 -18.16 -2.14 -12.94
CA PRO A 233 -19.11 -3.23 -13.13
C PRO A 233 -18.41 -4.56 -13.39
N ALA A 234 -18.84 -5.64 -12.73
CA ALA A 234 -18.25 -6.97 -12.88
C ALA A 234 -18.23 -7.49 -14.34
N SER A 235 -19.13 -6.99 -15.19
CA SER A 235 -19.13 -7.27 -16.63
C SER A 235 -17.94 -6.65 -17.39
N ARG A 236 -17.24 -5.71 -16.75
CA ARG A 236 -16.03 -5.04 -17.27
C ARG A 236 -14.79 -5.40 -16.47
N ALA A 237 -14.86 -6.45 -15.65
CA ALA A 237 -13.72 -6.90 -14.88
C ALA A 237 -12.55 -7.33 -15.78
N GLU A 238 -11.35 -6.91 -15.43
CA GLU A 238 -10.08 -7.15 -16.13
C GLU A 238 -8.99 -7.49 -15.11
N GLY A 239 -7.75 -7.65 -15.56
CA GLY A 239 -6.60 -7.87 -14.69
C GLY A 239 -6.85 -9.01 -13.70
N THR A 240 -6.61 -8.76 -12.41
CA THR A 240 -6.73 -9.75 -11.33
C THR A 240 -8.16 -10.25 -11.09
N CYS A 241 -9.18 -9.57 -11.62
CA CYS A 241 -10.59 -9.98 -11.51
C CYS A 241 -11.20 -10.50 -12.83
N ALA A 242 -10.42 -10.67 -13.90
CA ALA A 242 -10.92 -11.12 -15.21
C ALA A 242 -11.71 -12.45 -15.13
N TRP A 243 -11.22 -13.40 -14.33
CA TRP A 243 -11.83 -14.70 -14.06
C TRP A 243 -13.30 -14.60 -13.58
N TYR A 244 -13.62 -13.53 -12.83
CA TYR A 244 -14.96 -13.33 -12.29
C TYR A 244 -15.98 -13.01 -13.39
N ARG A 245 -15.59 -12.19 -14.37
CA ARG A 245 -16.39 -11.94 -15.59
C ARG A 245 -16.51 -13.21 -16.42
N GLU A 246 -15.42 -13.93 -16.65
CA GLU A 246 -15.38 -15.12 -17.48
C GLU A 246 -16.21 -16.26 -16.89
N GLY A 247 -16.23 -16.40 -15.58
CA GLY A 247 -17.06 -17.35 -14.85
C GLY A 247 -18.56 -16.98 -14.76
N ASP A 248 -18.91 -15.79 -15.27
CA ASP A 248 -20.31 -15.29 -15.34
C ASP A 248 -21.05 -15.25 -13.99
N PHE A 249 -20.28 -15.07 -12.92
CA PHE A 249 -20.79 -15.10 -11.55
C PHE A 249 -21.82 -14.00 -11.27
N ALA A 250 -21.58 -12.80 -11.83
CA ALA A 250 -22.40 -11.61 -11.57
C ALA A 250 -23.85 -11.70 -12.07
N ARG A 251 -24.22 -12.74 -12.84
CA ARG A 251 -25.61 -12.98 -13.24
C ARG A 251 -26.52 -13.30 -12.06
N SER A 252 -26.01 -13.96 -11.03
CA SER A 252 -26.79 -14.20 -9.83
C SER A 252 -26.89 -12.93 -9.00
N VAL A 253 -28.11 -12.60 -8.54
CA VAL A 253 -28.34 -11.45 -7.66
C VAL A 253 -27.65 -11.58 -6.31
N ARG A 254 -27.25 -12.79 -5.92
CA ARG A 254 -26.53 -13.07 -4.67
C ARG A 254 -25.04 -12.72 -4.75
N PHE A 255 -24.47 -12.63 -5.95
CA PHE A 255 -23.06 -12.32 -6.15
C PHE A 255 -22.79 -10.84 -6.37
N PRO A 256 -21.60 -10.37 -6.06
CA PRO A 256 -21.13 -9.01 -6.33
C PRO A 256 -21.35 -8.60 -7.81
N ASP A 257 -21.75 -7.37 -8.01
CA ASP A 257 -21.99 -6.76 -9.33
C ASP A 257 -20.91 -5.77 -9.74
N GLN A 258 -19.95 -5.53 -8.86
CA GLN A 258 -18.84 -4.63 -9.07
C GLN A 258 -17.53 -5.29 -8.61
N VAL A 259 -16.38 -4.82 -9.11
CA VAL A 259 -15.06 -5.28 -8.71
C VAL A 259 -14.10 -4.11 -8.54
N LEU A 260 -13.17 -4.25 -7.58
CA LEU A 260 -11.94 -3.47 -7.47
C LEU A 260 -10.79 -4.38 -7.89
N GLN A 261 -10.03 -4.00 -8.90
CA GLN A 261 -9.06 -4.85 -9.59
C GLN A 261 -7.70 -4.21 -9.73
N SER A 262 -6.65 -5.02 -9.76
CA SER A 262 -5.29 -4.63 -10.09
C SER A 262 -4.93 -5.11 -11.50
N ARG A 263 -3.91 -4.49 -12.08
CA ARG A 263 -3.20 -5.09 -13.22
C ARG A 263 -2.48 -6.35 -12.75
N THR A 264 -2.40 -7.36 -13.58
CA THR A 264 -1.61 -8.56 -13.28
C THR A 264 -0.12 -8.27 -13.44
N ASP A 265 0.67 -8.70 -12.47
CA ASP A 265 2.14 -8.70 -12.55
C ASP A 265 2.67 -9.87 -11.70
N ASP A 266 3.48 -10.74 -12.29
CA ASP A 266 4.01 -11.93 -11.60
C ASP A 266 4.98 -11.59 -10.46
N ARG A 267 5.49 -10.37 -10.42
CA ARG A 267 6.32 -9.83 -9.34
C ARG A 267 5.52 -9.26 -8.18
N LEU A 268 4.21 -9.11 -8.33
CA LEU A 268 3.36 -8.59 -7.27
C LEU A 268 3.28 -9.62 -6.14
N TRP A 269 3.77 -9.23 -4.96
CA TRP A 269 3.74 -10.12 -3.78
C TRP A 269 2.38 -10.18 -3.09
N ASP A 270 1.50 -9.22 -3.35
CA ASP A 270 0.08 -9.19 -2.96
C ASP A 270 -0.78 -8.85 -4.18
N GLU A 271 -1.22 -9.90 -4.90
CA GLU A 271 -2.19 -9.74 -5.98
C GLU A 271 -3.59 -9.74 -5.39
N ARG A 272 -4.40 -8.74 -5.72
CA ARG A 272 -5.70 -8.51 -5.10
C ARG A 272 -6.82 -8.39 -6.10
N CYS A 273 -7.94 -9.07 -5.82
CA CYS A 273 -9.24 -8.88 -6.47
C CYS A 273 -10.32 -8.72 -5.40
N VAL A 274 -11.03 -7.59 -5.38
CA VAL A 274 -12.15 -7.39 -4.44
C VAL A 274 -13.46 -7.35 -5.21
N LEU A 275 -14.36 -8.25 -4.83
CA LEU A 275 -15.70 -8.31 -5.38
C LEU A 275 -16.63 -7.52 -4.45
N VAL A 276 -17.37 -6.56 -4.99
CA VAL A 276 -18.14 -5.56 -4.23
C VAL A 276 -19.62 -5.66 -4.60
N LEU A 277 -20.49 -5.71 -3.59
CA LEU A 277 -21.91 -5.51 -3.83
C LEU A 277 -22.23 -4.01 -3.89
N GLY A 278 -22.90 -3.60 -4.97
CA GLY A 278 -23.52 -2.29 -5.04
C GLY A 278 -24.58 -2.11 -3.95
N ALA A 279 -24.79 -0.87 -3.47
CA ALA A 279 -25.64 -0.59 -2.32
C ALA A 279 -27.08 -1.11 -2.49
N GLU A 280 -27.67 -0.99 -3.68
CA GLU A 280 -29.04 -1.47 -3.96
C GLU A 280 -29.14 -2.99 -3.87
N ARG A 281 -28.14 -3.70 -4.45
CA ARG A 281 -28.09 -5.17 -4.42
C ARG A 281 -27.89 -5.68 -3.00
N ALA A 282 -26.96 -5.08 -2.25
CA ALA A 282 -26.70 -5.42 -0.86
C ALA A 282 -27.93 -5.17 0.04
N ALA A 283 -28.61 -4.04 -0.11
CA ALA A 283 -29.83 -3.74 0.62
C ALA A 283 -30.99 -4.72 0.30
N GLY A 284 -31.12 -5.13 -0.97
CA GLY A 284 -32.09 -6.12 -1.40
C GLY A 284 -31.85 -7.50 -0.78
N LEU A 285 -30.59 -7.95 -0.76
CA LEU A 285 -30.22 -9.22 -0.14
C LEU A 285 -30.35 -9.18 1.38
N TYR A 286 -29.98 -8.07 2.02
CA TYR A 286 -30.15 -7.89 3.45
C TYR A 286 -31.61 -8.05 3.86
N ASN A 287 -32.53 -7.37 3.19
CA ASN A 287 -33.96 -7.44 3.49
C ASN A 287 -34.52 -8.86 3.29
N ALA A 288 -34.07 -9.59 2.26
CA ALA A 288 -34.58 -10.93 1.94
C ALA A 288 -34.05 -12.04 2.87
N GLU A 289 -32.77 -11.92 3.31
CA GLU A 289 -32.05 -13.05 3.95
C GLU A 289 -31.71 -12.78 5.43
N VAL A 290 -31.63 -11.52 5.86
CA VAL A 290 -31.01 -11.11 7.13
C VAL A 290 -31.93 -10.27 8.03
N GLU A 291 -33.13 -9.85 7.55
CA GLU A 291 -34.01 -8.90 8.22
C GLU A 291 -34.33 -9.22 9.70
N ASN A 292 -34.20 -10.47 10.10
CA ASN A 292 -34.46 -10.92 11.48
C ASN A 292 -33.20 -11.03 12.35
N GLN A 293 -32.02 -10.64 11.85
CA GLN A 293 -30.74 -10.73 12.59
C GLN A 293 -30.33 -9.33 13.06
N SER A 294 -30.79 -8.94 14.25
CA SER A 294 -30.65 -7.59 14.80
C SER A 294 -29.21 -7.13 15.06
N TYR A 295 -28.22 -8.03 15.00
CA TYR A 295 -26.81 -7.71 15.22
C TYR A 295 -26.06 -7.35 13.94
N LEU A 296 -26.65 -7.61 12.77
CA LEU A 296 -26.01 -7.25 11.50
C LEU A 296 -26.49 -5.87 11.05
N LEU A 297 -25.52 -4.97 10.78
CA LEU A 297 -25.86 -3.67 10.25
C LEU A 297 -26.29 -3.78 8.78
N ARG A 298 -27.38 -3.09 8.45
CA ARG A 298 -27.83 -3.00 7.05
C ARG A 298 -26.79 -2.28 6.22
N PRO A 299 -26.29 -2.88 5.12
CA PRO A 299 -25.35 -2.19 4.24
C PRO A 299 -26.04 -1.01 3.56
N THR A 300 -25.51 0.20 3.78
CA THR A 300 -26.04 1.47 3.27
C THR A 300 -25.15 2.12 2.22
N ALA A 301 -23.95 1.61 2.05
CA ALA A 301 -22.96 2.10 1.09
C ALA A 301 -22.40 0.96 0.23
N PRO A 302 -21.95 1.25 -1.00
CA PRO A 302 -21.20 0.29 -1.80
C PRO A 302 -19.96 -0.21 -1.04
N GLY A 303 -19.70 -1.51 -1.14
CA GLY A 303 -18.50 -2.10 -0.56
C GLY A 303 -18.57 -2.50 0.92
N GLN A 304 -19.68 -2.24 1.63
CA GLN A 304 -19.87 -2.78 2.97
C GLN A 304 -20.03 -4.30 2.98
N TRP A 305 -20.56 -4.90 1.90
CA TRP A 305 -20.53 -6.32 1.65
C TRP A 305 -19.60 -6.62 0.47
N PHE A 306 -18.59 -7.42 0.74
CA PHE A 306 -17.51 -7.70 -0.21
C PHE A 306 -16.98 -9.14 -0.05
N VAL A 307 -16.24 -9.57 -1.06
CA VAL A 307 -15.32 -10.72 -1.03
C VAL A 307 -13.94 -10.20 -1.40
N SER A 308 -13.01 -10.22 -0.47
CA SER A 308 -11.60 -9.85 -0.73
C SER A 308 -10.78 -11.09 -1.00
N LEU A 309 -10.08 -11.10 -2.12
CA LEU A 309 -9.27 -12.22 -2.58
C LEU A 309 -7.83 -11.75 -2.78
N HIS A 310 -6.88 -12.44 -2.14
CA HIS A 310 -5.47 -12.12 -2.21
C HIS A 310 -4.64 -13.31 -2.64
N THR A 311 -3.53 -13.06 -3.30
CA THR A 311 -2.45 -14.02 -3.52
C THR A 311 -1.14 -13.42 -3.07
N TYR A 312 -0.63 -13.91 -1.95
CA TYR A 312 0.66 -13.54 -1.39
C TYR A 312 1.74 -14.45 -1.96
N SER A 313 2.90 -13.88 -2.31
CA SER A 313 3.98 -14.57 -3.00
C SER A 313 5.30 -14.54 -2.22
N GLY A 314 6.14 -15.55 -2.38
CA GLY A 314 7.50 -15.60 -1.83
C GLY A 314 7.55 -15.57 -0.30
N GLU A 315 8.41 -14.75 0.28
CA GLU A 315 8.54 -14.63 1.73
C GLU A 315 7.27 -14.08 2.39
N ARG A 316 6.51 -13.22 1.69
CA ARG A 316 5.22 -12.72 2.17
C ARG A 316 4.21 -13.86 2.38
N ALA A 317 4.20 -14.87 1.52
CA ALA A 317 3.34 -16.03 1.68
C ALA A 317 3.62 -16.84 2.97
N ARG A 318 4.80 -16.70 3.57
CA ARG A 318 5.17 -17.38 4.82
C ARG A 318 4.65 -16.66 6.06
N ASN A 319 4.26 -15.39 5.92
CA ASN A 319 3.92 -14.49 7.03
C ASN A 319 2.44 -14.05 7.01
N VAL A 320 1.59 -14.73 6.22
CA VAL A 320 0.16 -14.42 6.15
C VAL A 320 -0.54 -14.86 7.43
N LEU A 321 -1.22 -13.94 8.10
CA LEU A 321 -2.08 -14.20 9.25
C LEU A 321 -3.55 -14.17 8.82
N LEU A 322 -4.35 -15.07 9.37
CA LEU A 322 -5.80 -15.20 9.09
C LEU A 322 -6.65 -14.43 10.10
N THR A 323 -6.10 -14.11 11.26
CA THR A 323 -6.76 -13.39 12.33
C THR A 323 -6.03 -12.10 12.61
N SER A 324 -6.79 -11.04 12.97
CA SER A 324 -6.21 -9.78 13.44
C SER A 324 -5.43 -10.00 14.72
N THR A 325 -4.30 -9.30 14.86
CA THR A 325 -3.50 -9.28 16.11
C THR A 325 -4.09 -8.35 17.18
N TYR A 326 -5.28 -7.78 16.96
CA TYR A 326 -5.95 -6.93 17.93
C TYR A 326 -6.61 -7.75 19.02
N GLY A 327 -6.08 -7.66 20.25
CA GLY A 327 -6.59 -8.32 21.44
C GLY A 327 -5.73 -9.47 21.93
N ASP A 328 -6.29 -10.29 22.82
CA ASP A 328 -5.60 -11.46 23.42
C ASP A 328 -5.64 -12.72 22.51
N GLU A 329 -6.08 -12.59 21.27
CA GLU A 329 -6.21 -13.69 20.33
C GLU A 329 -4.84 -14.09 19.77
N LYS A 330 -4.63 -15.41 19.65
CA LYS A 330 -3.38 -15.91 19.06
C LYS A 330 -3.46 -15.79 17.54
N PRO A 331 -2.42 -15.19 16.91
CA PRO A 331 -2.38 -15.13 15.46
C PRO A 331 -2.47 -16.54 14.85
N GLU A 332 -3.37 -16.70 13.88
CA GLU A 332 -3.57 -17.95 13.13
C GLU A 332 -2.88 -17.83 11.76
N PRO A 333 -1.70 -18.46 11.55
CA PRO A 333 -0.98 -18.32 10.30
C PRO A 333 -1.54 -19.23 9.20
N ALA A 334 -1.67 -18.70 7.98
CA ALA A 334 -1.82 -19.51 6.77
C ALA A 334 -0.46 -20.07 6.36
N ARG A 335 -0.28 -21.39 6.46
CA ARG A 335 1.02 -22.02 6.19
C ARG A 335 1.12 -22.51 4.75
N PRO A 336 2.18 -22.15 4.00
CA PRO A 336 2.43 -22.77 2.70
C PRO A 336 2.40 -24.29 2.76
N GLY A 337 1.85 -24.93 1.72
CA GLY A 337 1.64 -26.38 1.67
C GLY A 337 0.39 -26.88 2.37
N GLY A 338 -0.42 -25.98 2.93
CA GLY A 338 -1.70 -26.31 3.56
C GLY A 338 -2.87 -25.53 2.96
N ALA A 339 -4.06 -25.77 3.52
CA ALA A 339 -5.29 -25.05 3.23
C ALA A 339 -6.30 -25.24 4.36
N GLY A 340 -7.24 -24.29 4.51
CA GLY A 340 -8.24 -24.39 5.55
C GLY A 340 -9.16 -23.18 5.63
N ARG A 341 -9.75 -23.01 6.81
CA ARG A 341 -10.57 -21.88 7.21
C ARG A 341 -10.09 -21.38 8.58
N SER A 342 -10.13 -20.08 8.82
CA SER A 342 -9.95 -19.52 10.16
C SER A 342 -11.02 -20.06 11.13
N SER A 343 -10.60 -20.27 12.38
CA SER A 343 -11.50 -20.73 13.45
C SER A 343 -12.51 -19.65 13.87
N GLU A 344 -12.20 -18.38 13.69
CA GLU A 344 -12.95 -17.24 14.21
C GLU A 344 -13.60 -16.41 13.11
N ASP A 345 -12.86 -16.11 12.05
CA ASP A 345 -13.28 -15.21 10.99
C ASP A 345 -13.74 -15.91 9.70
N PRO A 346 -14.57 -15.26 8.86
CA PRO A 346 -14.96 -15.79 7.56
C PRO A 346 -13.82 -15.68 6.54
N VAL A 347 -12.68 -16.28 6.87
CA VAL A 347 -11.47 -16.32 6.05
C VAL A 347 -11.14 -17.76 5.67
N TRP A 348 -10.95 -18.01 4.37
CA TRP A 348 -10.47 -19.27 3.80
C TRP A 348 -9.12 -19.05 3.16
N TRP A 349 -8.32 -20.09 3.17
CA TRP A 349 -7.02 -20.03 2.54
C TRP A 349 -6.65 -21.33 1.82
N ALA A 350 -5.85 -21.19 0.78
CA ALA A 350 -5.26 -22.23 -0.04
C ALA A 350 -3.78 -21.94 -0.25
N SER A 351 -3.02 -22.90 -0.74
CA SER A 351 -1.63 -22.69 -1.11
C SER A 351 -1.26 -23.33 -2.42
N SER A 352 -0.19 -22.86 -3.05
CA SER A 352 0.44 -23.43 -4.24
C SER A 352 1.94 -23.11 -4.27
N VAL A 353 2.63 -23.61 -5.29
CA VAL A 353 4.03 -23.27 -5.56
C VAL A 353 4.13 -22.78 -7.01
N CYS A 354 4.59 -21.54 -7.20
CA CYS A 354 4.77 -20.93 -8.52
C CYS A 354 6.24 -20.56 -8.71
N ALA A 355 6.87 -21.03 -9.80
CA ALA A 355 8.29 -20.82 -10.07
C ALA A 355 9.21 -21.18 -8.87
N GLY A 356 8.84 -22.21 -8.09
CA GLY A 356 9.59 -22.67 -6.91
C GLY A 356 9.37 -21.83 -5.66
N GLN A 357 8.54 -20.79 -5.70
CA GLN A 357 8.20 -19.95 -4.56
C GLN A 357 6.82 -20.29 -3.99
N PRO A 358 6.65 -20.28 -2.65
CA PRO A 358 5.36 -20.52 -2.04
C PRO A 358 4.37 -19.39 -2.38
N GLN A 359 3.10 -19.77 -2.52
CA GLN A 359 1.99 -18.86 -2.64
C GLN A 359 0.95 -19.20 -1.59
N VAL A 360 0.32 -18.19 -1.01
CA VAL A 360 -0.87 -18.33 -0.17
C VAL A 360 -1.99 -17.50 -0.78
N HIS A 361 -3.11 -18.15 -1.02
CA HIS A 361 -4.33 -17.53 -1.55
C HIS A 361 -5.33 -17.41 -0.42
N THR A 362 -5.87 -16.23 -0.19
CA THR A 362 -6.90 -16.02 0.83
C THR A 362 -8.20 -15.51 0.21
N MET A 363 -9.29 -15.76 0.90
CA MET A 363 -10.59 -15.18 0.64
C MET A 363 -11.23 -14.76 1.96
N THR A 364 -11.53 -13.50 2.09
CA THR A 364 -12.22 -12.91 3.24
C THR A 364 -13.58 -12.38 2.81
N LEU A 365 -14.63 -12.67 3.58
CA LEU A 365 -15.94 -12.13 3.37
C LEU A 365 -16.30 -11.09 4.42
N ALA A 366 -17.03 -10.07 4.00
CA ALA A 366 -17.64 -9.15 4.96
C ALA A 366 -18.57 -9.88 5.93
N LEU A 367 -18.55 -9.46 7.20
CA LEU A 367 -19.40 -10.03 8.24
C LEU A 367 -20.87 -10.00 7.84
N GLY A 368 -21.52 -11.15 7.89
CA GLY A 368 -22.92 -11.33 7.51
C GLY A 368 -23.14 -11.68 6.05
N TYR A 369 -22.23 -11.31 5.15
CA TYR A 369 -22.34 -11.72 3.75
C TYR A 369 -22.06 -13.20 3.55
N ASP A 370 -21.18 -13.79 4.36
CA ASP A 370 -20.93 -15.24 4.42
C ASP A 370 -22.19 -16.05 4.70
N GLN A 371 -23.18 -15.48 5.39
CA GLN A 371 -24.46 -16.10 5.68
C GLN A 371 -25.43 -16.05 4.49
N VAL A 372 -25.23 -15.11 3.57
CA VAL A 372 -26.07 -14.92 2.38
C VAL A 372 -25.67 -15.86 1.24
N ILE A 373 -24.36 -16.14 1.10
CA ILE A 373 -23.82 -16.95 -0.01
C ILE A 373 -23.08 -18.23 0.45
N PRO A 374 -23.56 -18.95 1.47
CA PRO A 374 -22.77 -20.06 2.05
C PRO A 374 -22.48 -21.21 1.07
N ALA A 375 -23.39 -21.49 0.15
CA ALA A 375 -23.23 -22.57 -0.83
C ALA A 375 -22.27 -22.19 -1.98
N GLU A 376 -22.18 -20.93 -2.27
CA GLU A 376 -21.44 -20.38 -3.41
C GLU A 376 -20.00 -20.03 -3.10
N ILE A 377 -19.66 -19.79 -1.83
CA ILE A 377 -18.32 -19.38 -1.37
C ILE A 377 -17.23 -20.28 -1.92
N LYS A 378 -17.43 -21.60 -1.81
CA LYS A 378 -16.48 -22.59 -2.32
C LYS A 378 -16.24 -22.48 -3.82
N LYS A 379 -17.29 -22.17 -4.60
CA LYS A 379 -17.18 -22.04 -6.06
C LYS A 379 -16.36 -20.81 -6.44
N VAL A 380 -16.62 -19.69 -5.76
CA VAL A 380 -15.88 -18.43 -5.95
C VAL A 380 -14.40 -18.62 -5.65
N PHE A 381 -14.09 -19.16 -4.46
CA PHE A 381 -12.70 -19.34 -4.05
C PHE A 381 -11.91 -20.28 -4.95
N ARG A 382 -12.55 -21.41 -5.35
CA ARG A 382 -11.90 -22.35 -6.28
C ARG A 382 -11.63 -21.72 -7.65
N ALA A 383 -12.59 -20.95 -8.18
CA ALA A 383 -12.40 -20.30 -9.47
C ALA A 383 -11.26 -19.30 -9.42
N TYR A 384 -11.16 -18.50 -8.36
CA TYR A 384 -10.03 -17.58 -8.15
C TYR A 384 -8.68 -18.31 -8.09
N VAL A 385 -8.55 -19.30 -7.20
CA VAL A 385 -7.30 -20.06 -7.06
C VAL A 385 -6.91 -20.74 -8.36
N THR A 386 -7.89 -21.30 -9.10
CA THR A 386 -7.63 -21.93 -10.40
C THR A 386 -7.08 -20.92 -11.40
N ASP A 387 -7.73 -19.75 -11.55
CA ASP A 387 -7.25 -18.69 -12.46
C ASP A 387 -5.82 -18.27 -12.15
N VAL A 388 -5.54 -17.93 -10.90
CA VAL A 388 -4.20 -17.48 -10.49
C VAL A 388 -3.16 -18.57 -10.73
N THR A 389 -3.45 -19.83 -10.36
CA THR A 389 -2.50 -20.93 -10.49
C THR A 389 -2.25 -21.33 -11.94
N GLU A 390 -3.27 -21.31 -12.80
CA GLU A 390 -3.12 -21.54 -14.24
C GLU A 390 -2.32 -20.43 -14.91
N ARG A 391 -2.66 -19.17 -14.63
CA ARG A 391 -2.00 -17.99 -15.20
C ARG A 391 -0.52 -17.90 -14.81
N ARG A 392 -0.17 -18.27 -13.57
CA ARG A 392 1.21 -18.25 -13.06
C ARG A 392 1.96 -19.57 -13.25
N GLY A 393 1.33 -20.61 -13.83
CA GLY A 393 1.95 -21.93 -14.03
C GLY A 393 2.33 -22.63 -12.73
N CYS A 394 1.48 -22.52 -11.70
CA CYS A 394 1.76 -23.06 -10.38
C CYS A 394 1.51 -24.56 -10.29
N THR A 395 2.18 -25.22 -9.34
CA THR A 395 2.04 -26.63 -8.97
C THR A 395 1.63 -26.77 -7.49
N ASP A 396 1.45 -28.02 -7.05
CA ASP A 396 1.21 -28.34 -5.62
C ASP A 396 0.04 -27.57 -5.00
N VAL A 397 -1.03 -27.39 -5.75
CA VAL A 397 -2.21 -26.64 -5.31
C VAL A 397 -2.96 -27.41 -4.23
N VAL A 398 -3.05 -26.83 -3.03
CA VAL A 398 -3.80 -27.39 -1.91
C VAL A 398 -5.01 -26.48 -1.63
N LEU A 399 -6.21 -27.06 -1.74
CA LEU A 399 -7.48 -26.35 -1.52
C LEU A 399 -8.16 -26.78 -0.23
N PRO A 400 -8.93 -25.94 0.43
CA PRO A 400 -9.75 -26.29 1.59
C PRO A 400 -10.70 -27.45 1.28
N LYS A 401 -10.93 -28.31 2.27
CA LYS A 401 -11.88 -29.41 2.18
C LYS A 401 -13.31 -28.88 2.05
N SER A 402 -14.22 -29.71 1.55
CA SER A 402 -15.64 -29.32 1.47
C SER A 402 -16.26 -29.03 2.83
N SER A 403 -15.75 -29.68 3.90
CA SER A 403 -16.17 -29.44 5.27
C SER A 403 -15.78 -28.10 5.85
N ASP A 404 -14.79 -27.42 5.25
CA ASP A 404 -14.30 -26.12 5.71
C ASP A 404 -15.20 -24.96 5.22
N PHE A 405 -16.13 -25.28 4.31
CA PHE A 405 -17.13 -24.33 3.83
C PHE A 405 -18.46 -24.52 4.55
N PRO A 406 -19.15 -23.45 4.96
CA PRO A 406 -20.42 -23.55 5.63
C PRO A 406 -21.43 -24.29 4.71
N PHE A 407 -22.14 -25.23 5.30
CA PHE A 407 -23.24 -25.93 4.64
C PHE A 407 -24.55 -25.46 5.28
N ARG A 408 -25.40 -24.80 4.53
CA ARG A 408 -26.80 -24.62 4.91
C ARG A 408 -27.58 -25.76 4.29
N PRO A 409 -28.17 -26.70 5.06
CA PRO A 409 -29.10 -27.63 4.50
C PRO A 409 -30.28 -26.82 3.93
N ALA A 410 -30.71 -27.19 2.73
CA ALA A 410 -31.79 -26.56 1.99
C ALA A 410 -33.11 -26.69 2.74
#